data_c98c3151a3c412dbb9dfadbe16827012
#
_entry.id   c98c3151a3c412dbb9dfadbe16827012
#
_cell.length_a   1.000
_cell.length_b   1.000
_cell.length_c   1.000
_cell.angle_alpha   90.00
_cell.angle_beta   90.00
_cell.angle_gamma   90.00
#
_symmetry.space_group_name_H-M   'P 1'
#
loop_
_entity.id
_entity.type
_entity.pdbx_description
1 polymer ?
#
loop_
_entity_poly.entity_id
_entity_poly.type
_entity_poly.pdbx_seq_one_letter_code
_entity_poly.pdbx_strand_id
1 'polypeptide(L)'
;TGPKARINRRLGGLIYESSGASRAYERRQQPPGMHTRGKRPSNYGQALYEKQKIKHYYGLGERHLRKYFAAAGSKKGNTGEQMLLLCERRLDNIVRRAGFAKTRPQARQGVAHGHFHVNGVRVDKPSIMVRPGDVITVRDNEKLRTLYKGVQTESGGAAALDWLDVDESGLMITCLLY
;
A
#
# COMPACT_ATOMS: atom_id res chain seq x y z
N THR A 1 2.59 14.24 4.81
CA THR A 1 1.49 13.88 3.90
C THR A 1 0.34 14.86 4.06
N GLY A 2 -0.04 15.57 3.00
CA GLY A 2 -1.14 16.54 2.99
C GLY A 2 -2.53 15.88 3.09
N PRO A 3 -3.61 16.68 3.06
CA PRO A 3 -4.98 16.20 3.16
C PRO A 3 -5.30 15.20 2.05
N LYS A 4 -5.67 13.96 2.42
CA LYS A 4 -5.90 12.85 1.49
C LYS A 4 -6.95 13.17 0.41
N ALA A 5 -8.07 13.78 0.79
CA ALA A 5 -9.11 14.20 -0.15
C ALA A 5 -8.63 15.21 -1.20
N ARG A 6 -7.75 16.15 -0.83
CA ARG A 6 -7.16 17.09 -1.79
C ARG A 6 -6.23 16.40 -2.78
N ILE A 7 -5.51 15.39 -2.33
CA ILE A 7 -4.61 14.60 -3.18
C ILE A 7 -5.43 13.80 -4.19
N ASN A 8 -6.49 13.09 -3.75
CA ASN A 8 -7.40 12.39 -4.64
C ASN A 8 -7.95 13.31 -5.72
N ARG A 9 -8.46 14.47 -5.33
CA ARG A 9 -9.02 15.47 -6.25
C ARG A 9 -7.97 16.03 -7.24
N ARG A 10 -6.74 16.29 -6.76
CA ARG A 10 -5.66 16.80 -7.62
C ARG A 10 -5.23 15.78 -8.68
N LEU A 11 -5.20 14.52 -8.31
CA LEU A 11 -4.72 13.43 -9.17
C LEU A 11 -5.85 12.75 -9.96
N GLY A 12 -7.09 13.19 -9.76
CA GLY A 12 -8.25 12.71 -10.54
C GLY A 12 -8.60 11.26 -10.29
N GLY A 13 -8.39 10.73 -9.07
CA GLY A 13 -8.71 9.34 -8.74
C GLY A 13 -8.72 9.05 -7.24
N LEU A 14 -9.35 7.94 -6.85
CA LEU A 14 -9.36 7.43 -5.47
C LEU A 14 -8.07 6.70 -5.15
N ILE A 15 -7.03 7.44 -4.78
CA ILE A 15 -5.73 6.89 -4.40
C ILE A 15 -5.74 6.50 -2.91
N TYR A 16 -6.36 7.33 -2.09
CA TYR A 16 -6.59 7.06 -0.68
C TYR A 16 -8.03 6.61 -0.48
N GLU A 17 -8.20 5.34 -0.11
CA GLU A 17 -9.48 4.63 0.04
C GLU A 17 -10.10 4.79 1.45
N SER A 18 -9.63 5.73 2.26
CA SER A 18 -10.25 5.97 3.57
C SER A 18 -11.65 6.55 3.42
N SER A 19 -12.61 6.10 4.23
CA SER A 19 -14.03 6.48 4.14
C SER A 19 -14.30 7.98 4.05
N GLY A 20 -13.53 8.79 4.80
CA GLY A 20 -13.60 10.25 4.72
C GLY A 20 -13.07 10.84 3.42
N ALA A 21 -12.01 10.24 2.84
CA ALA A 21 -11.44 10.70 1.57
C ALA A 21 -12.32 10.30 0.39
N SER A 22 -12.94 9.11 0.42
CA SER A 22 -13.89 8.66 -0.60
C SER A 22 -15.14 9.53 -0.63
N ARG A 23 -15.79 9.71 0.53
CA ARG A 23 -16.97 10.61 0.62
C ARG A 23 -16.68 12.05 0.18
N ALA A 24 -15.50 12.59 0.50
CA ALA A 24 -15.12 13.92 0.07
C ALA A 24 -14.83 13.99 -1.44
N TYR A 25 -14.34 12.91 -2.04
CA TYR A 25 -14.12 12.80 -3.48
C TYR A 25 -15.44 12.68 -4.25
N GLU A 26 -16.39 11.88 -3.76
CA GLU A 26 -17.73 11.72 -4.33
C GLU A 26 -18.50 13.05 -4.35
N ARG A 27 -18.43 13.82 -3.25
CA ARG A 27 -19.08 15.13 -3.19
C ARG A 27 -18.49 16.16 -4.17
N ARG A 28 -17.18 16.11 -4.41
CA ARG A 28 -16.49 17.08 -5.25
C ARG A 28 -15.24 16.49 -5.89
N GLN A 29 -15.33 16.17 -7.17
CA GLN A 29 -14.23 15.58 -7.95
C GLN A 29 -13.27 16.63 -8.54
N GLN A 30 -13.71 17.87 -8.63
CA GLN A 30 -12.93 18.95 -9.22
C GLN A 30 -11.61 19.19 -8.47
N PRO A 31 -10.53 19.61 -9.16
CA PRO A 31 -9.25 19.93 -8.54
C PRO A 31 -9.41 20.94 -7.41
N PRO A 32 -8.57 20.90 -6.35
CA PRO A 32 -8.62 21.86 -5.26
C PRO A 32 -8.16 23.25 -5.74
N GLY A 33 -8.81 24.29 -5.26
CA GLY A 33 -8.52 25.69 -5.59
C GLY A 33 -9.73 26.42 -6.15
N MET A 34 -9.53 27.68 -6.52
CA MET A 34 -10.58 28.56 -7.07
C MET A 34 -10.92 28.21 -8.53
N HIS A 35 -9.92 27.81 -9.31
CA HIS A 35 -10.10 27.45 -10.72
C HIS A 35 -10.51 25.98 -10.85
N THR A 36 -11.72 25.73 -11.32
CA THR A 36 -12.28 24.39 -11.49
C THR A 36 -11.82 23.71 -12.78
N ARG A 37 -11.44 24.49 -13.79
CA ARG A 37 -10.90 24.00 -15.05
C ARG A 37 -9.39 24.24 -15.10
N GLY A 38 -8.61 23.16 -15.12
CA GLY A 38 -7.17 23.21 -15.38
C GLY A 38 -6.88 23.23 -16.89
N LYS A 39 -5.73 23.76 -17.28
CA LYS A 39 -5.22 23.56 -18.65
C LYS A 39 -4.95 22.08 -18.88
N ARG A 40 -5.11 21.60 -20.13
CA ARG A 40 -4.71 20.26 -20.53
C ARG A 40 -3.24 20.03 -20.17
N PRO A 41 -2.90 19.00 -19.40
CA PRO A 41 -1.51 18.77 -19.01
C PRO A 41 -0.66 18.42 -20.23
N SER A 42 0.57 18.90 -20.27
CA SER A 42 1.57 18.48 -21.25
C SER A 42 1.93 16.99 -21.02
N ASN A 43 2.63 16.36 -21.97
CA ASN A 43 3.11 14.98 -21.84
C ASN A 43 3.94 14.79 -20.56
N TYR A 44 4.82 15.74 -20.25
CA TYR A 44 5.54 15.76 -18.97
C TYR A 44 4.61 15.84 -17.76
N GLY A 45 3.59 16.69 -17.82
CA GLY A 45 2.59 16.84 -16.77
C GLY A 45 1.81 15.54 -16.52
N GLN A 46 1.43 14.84 -17.59
CA GLN A 46 0.75 13.53 -17.49
C GLN A 46 1.65 12.50 -16.82
N ALA A 47 2.89 12.35 -17.28
CA ALA A 47 3.87 11.43 -16.68
C ALA A 47 4.12 11.77 -15.20
N LEU A 48 4.18 13.06 -14.84
CA LEU A 48 4.31 13.50 -13.47
C LEU A 48 3.09 13.10 -12.62
N TYR A 49 1.86 13.24 -13.14
CA TYR A 49 0.65 12.81 -12.45
C TYR A 49 0.67 11.29 -12.18
N GLU A 50 1.02 10.48 -13.16
CA GLU A 50 1.10 9.03 -12.98
C GLU A 50 2.17 8.64 -11.93
N LYS A 51 3.34 9.25 -11.99
CA LYS A 51 4.36 9.07 -10.95
C LYS A 51 3.83 9.45 -9.56
N GLN A 52 3.11 10.56 -9.43
CA GLN A 52 2.54 10.99 -8.16
C GLN A 52 1.42 10.04 -7.67
N LYS A 53 0.62 9.46 -8.56
CA LYS A 53 -0.37 8.44 -8.19
C LYS A 53 0.32 7.25 -7.54
N ILE A 54 1.33 6.67 -8.19
CA ILE A 54 2.11 5.55 -7.66
C ILE A 54 2.70 5.91 -6.30
N LYS A 55 3.36 7.07 -6.20
CA LYS A 55 3.97 7.55 -4.96
C LYS A 55 2.97 7.61 -3.79
N HIS A 56 1.81 8.20 -4.01
CA HIS A 56 0.79 8.35 -2.99
C HIS A 56 0.08 7.04 -2.68
N TYR A 57 -0.14 6.18 -3.67
CA TYR A 57 -0.77 4.88 -3.50
C TYR A 57 0.02 3.98 -2.55
N TYR A 58 1.35 3.90 -2.72
CA TYR A 58 2.22 3.13 -1.82
C TYR A 58 2.71 3.93 -0.60
N GLY A 59 2.31 5.18 -0.44
CA GLY A 59 2.72 6.02 0.69
C GLY A 59 4.22 6.28 0.73
N LEU A 60 4.88 6.37 -0.42
CA LEU A 60 6.32 6.56 -0.54
C LEU A 60 6.72 8.04 -0.55
N GLY A 61 7.90 8.33 -0.02
CA GLY A 61 8.57 9.61 -0.26
C GLY A 61 9.29 9.62 -1.60
N GLU A 62 9.56 10.79 -2.16
CA GLU A 62 10.23 10.95 -3.46
C GLU A 62 11.59 10.25 -3.52
N ARG A 63 12.38 10.36 -2.44
CA ARG A 63 13.68 9.70 -2.31
C ARG A 63 13.57 8.17 -2.41
N HIS A 64 12.57 7.58 -1.78
CA HIS A 64 12.36 6.13 -1.83
C HIS A 64 11.89 5.68 -3.21
N LEU A 65 11.00 6.44 -3.85
CA LEU A 65 10.55 6.12 -5.20
C LEU A 65 11.70 6.15 -6.20
N ARG A 66 12.58 7.15 -6.13
CA ARG A 66 13.80 7.21 -6.96
C ARG A 66 14.73 6.02 -6.72
N LYS A 67 14.91 5.61 -5.45
CA LYS A 67 15.73 4.43 -5.12
C LYS A 67 15.14 3.16 -5.75
N TYR A 68 13.82 2.98 -5.71
CA TYR A 68 13.17 1.82 -6.33
C TYR A 68 13.24 1.86 -7.85
N PHE A 69 13.11 3.02 -8.46
CA PHE A 69 13.27 3.19 -9.90
C PHE A 69 14.70 2.84 -10.35
N ALA A 70 15.70 3.33 -9.64
CA ALA A 70 17.11 2.99 -9.94
C ALA A 70 17.38 1.48 -9.77
N ALA A 71 16.87 0.86 -8.68
CA ALA A 71 16.99 -0.58 -8.45
C ALA A 71 16.21 -1.43 -9.47
N ALA A 72 15.12 -0.92 -10.02
CA ALA A 72 14.38 -1.56 -11.09
C ALA A 72 15.11 -1.48 -12.43
N GLY A 73 15.74 -0.33 -12.72
CA GLY A 73 16.49 -0.11 -13.95
C GLY A 73 17.75 -0.99 -14.09
N SER A 74 18.29 -1.49 -12.96
CA SER A 74 19.41 -2.45 -12.99
C SER A 74 18.98 -3.90 -13.30
N LYS A 75 17.68 -4.19 -13.33
CA LYS A 75 17.14 -5.50 -13.63
C LYS A 75 16.76 -5.62 -15.10
N LYS A 76 16.83 -6.85 -15.65
CA LYS A 76 16.33 -7.14 -16.99
C LYS A 76 14.81 -7.05 -17.06
N GLY A 77 14.27 -6.50 -18.14
CA GLY A 77 12.84 -6.39 -18.39
C GLY A 77 12.30 -4.96 -18.28
N ASN A 78 10.98 -4.84 -18.18
CA ASN A 78 10.31 -3.54 -18.10
C ASN A 78 10.57 -2.88 -16.74
N THR A 79 11.26 -1.75 -16.72
CA THR A 79 11.60 -1.00 -15.50
C THR A 79 10.37 -0.62 -14.69
N GLY A 80 9.26 -0.28 -15.35
CA GLY A 80 8.00 0.09 -14.67
C GLY A 80 7.41 -1.08 -13.89
N GLU A 81 7.33 -2.26 -14.49
CA GLU A 81 6.87 -3.49 -13.85
C GLU A 81 7.77 -3.89 -12.69
N GLN A 82 9.08 -3.87 -12.89
CA GLN A 82 10.06 -4.17 -11.85
C GLN A 82 9.94 -3.21 -10.65
N MET A 83 9.68 -1.93 -10.90
CA MET A 83 9.45 -0.96 -9.85
C MET A 83 8.15 -1.25 -9.07
N LEU A 84 7.08 -1.61 -9.77
CA LEU A 84 5.81 -1.98 -9.13
C LEU A 84 5.97 -3.26 -8.30
N LEU A 85 6.67 -4.27 -8.80
CA LEU A 85 6.99 -5.49 -8.04
C LEU A 85 7.75 -5.16 -6.75
N LEU A 86 8.74 -4.27 -6.81
CA LEU A 86 9.44 -3.81 -5.59
C LEU A 86 8.50 -3.11 -4.61
N CYS A 87 7.52 -2.35 -5.10
CA CYS A 87 6.54 -1.70 -4.24
C CYS A 87 5.55 -2.71 -3.63
N GLU A 88 5.12 -3.72 -4.39
CA GLU A 88 4.20 -4.76 -3.91
C GLU A 88 4.85 -5.68 -2.86
N ARG A 89 6.14 -6.00 -3.00
CA ARG A 89 6.90 -6.84 -2.05
C ARG A 89 7.18 -6.20 -0.70
N ARG A 90 6.80 -4.97 -0.47
CA ARG A 90 6.97 -4.32 0.83
C ARG A 90 6.05 -4.93 1.88
N LEU A 91 6.56 -5.11 3.08
CA LEU A 91 5.80 -5.70 4.19
C LEU A 91 4.51 -4.92 4.51
N ASP A 92 4.57 -3.57 4.50
CA ASP A 92 3.38 -2.74 4.73
C ASP A 92 2.29 -2.94 3.65
N ASN A 93 2.69 -3.19 2.43
CA ASN A 93 1.75 -3.45 1.35
C ASN A 93 1.20 -4.88 1.40
N ILE A 94 2.02 -5.89 1.69
CA ILE A 94 1.58 -7.28 1.84
C ILE A 94 0.54 -7.41 2.96
N VAL A 95 0.78 -6.81 4.12
CA VAL A 95 -0.19 -6.77 5.23
C VAL A 95 -1.52 -6.14 4.82
N ARG A 96 -1.50 -5.11 3.95
CA ARG A 96 -2.73 -4.51 3.40
C ARG A 96 -3.41 -5.44 2.39
N ARG A 97 -2.63 -6.08 1.51
CA ARG A 97 -3.15 -7.01 0.48
C ARG A 97 -3.78 -8.25 1.10
N ALA A 98 -3.18 -8.76 2.16
CA ALA A 98 -3.69 -9.89 2.92
C ALA A 98 -4.93 -9.58 3.80
N GLY A 99 -5.48 -8.37 3.74
CA GLY A 99 -6.69 -8.02 4.49
C GLY A 99 -6.50 -7.66 5.96
N PHE A 100 -5.27 -7.70 6.49
CA PHE A 100 -5.00 -7.34 7.90
C PHE A 100 -5.10 -5.83 8.20
N ALA A 101 -5.28 -5.01 7.19
CA ALA A 101 -5.51 -3.59 7.37
C ALA A 101 -6.44 -3.04 6.29
N LYS A 102 -7.36 -2.15 6.65
CA LYS A 102 -8.26 -1.48 5.71
C LYS A 102 -7.53 -0.51 4.78
N THR A 103 -6.43 0.07 5.25
CA THR A 103 -5.66 1.06 4.49
C THR A 103 -4.16 0.84 4.64
N ARG A 104 -3.37 1.22 3.62
CA ARG A 104 -1.89 1.16 3.68
C ARG A 104 -1.28 1.95 4.85
N PRO A 105 -1.74 3.16 5.20
CA PRO A 105 -1.26 3.84 6.40
C PRO A 105 -1.50 3.06 7.69
N GLN A 106 -2.63 2.35 7.81
CA GLN A 106 -2.93 1.48 8.95
C GLN A 106 -1.96 0.29 8.99
N ALA A 107 -1.77 -0.41 7.87
CA ALA A 107 -0.80 -1.49 7.77
C ALA A 107 0.61 -1.04 8.17
N ARG A 108 1.06 0.10 7.62
CA ARG A 108 2.34 0.69 7.95
C ARG A 108 2.48 0.99 9.44
N GLN A 109 1.44 1.51 10.08
CA GLN A 109 1.43 1.79 11.51
C GLN A 109 1.53 0.50 12.33
N GLY A 110 0.77 -0.53 11.96
CA GLY A 110 0.84 -1.85 12.63
C GLY A 110 2.23 -2.47 12.55
N VAL A 111 2.87 -2.43 11.36
CA VAL A 111 4.24 -2.91 11.21
C VAL A 111 5.22 -2.08 12.05
N ALA A 112 5.13 -0.74 12.01
CA ALA A 112 6.02 0.14 12.76
C ALA A 112 5.90 -0.04 14.29
N HIS A 113 4.73 -0.46 14.77
CA HIS A 113 4.53 -0.82 16.18
C HIS A 113 4.97 -2.25 16.52
N GLY A 114 5.49 -3.01 15.55
CA GLY A 114 5.98 -4.37 15.76
C GLY A 114 4.88 -5.37 16.06
N HIS A 115 3.72 -5.21 15.40
CA HIS A 115 2.62 -6.17 15.52
C HIS A 115 2.84 -7.46 14.74
N PHE A 116 3.86 -7.51 13.87
CA PHE A 116 4.13 -8.62 12.97
C PHE A 116 5.51 -9.21 13.18
N HIS A 117 5.62 -10.51 12.94
CA HIS A 117 6.87 -11.24 12.81
C HIS A 117 7.06 -11.71 11.37
N VAL A 118 8.28 -11.78 10.91
CA VAL A 118 8.65 -12.41 9.64
C VAL A 118 9.59 -13.57 9.98
N ASN A 119 9.22 -14.77 9.62
CA ASN A 119 9.97 -16.00 9.96
C ASN A 119 10.28 -16.11 11.46
N GLY A 120 9.30 -15.77 12.30
CA GLY A 120 9.42 -15.78 13.76
C GLY A 120 10.17 -14.60 14.38
N VAL A 121 10.78 -13.72 13.58
CA VAL A 121 11.52 -12.55 14.07
C VAL A 121 10.62 -11.30 14.05
N ARG A 122 10.59 -10.57 15.16
CA ARG A 122 9.85 -9.31 15.25
C ARG A 122 10.40 -8.27 14.27
N VAL A 123 9.51 -7.63 13.54
CA VAL A 123 9.87 -6.58 12.58
C VAL A 123 9.10 -5.28 12.85
N ASP A 124 9.80 -4.15 12.73
CA ASP A 124 9.27 -2.80 12.93
C ASP A 124 9.48 -1.89 11.70
N LYS A 125 10.12 -2.40 10.64
CA LYS A 125 10.43 -1.64 9.42
C LYS A 125 9.46 -1.96 8.30
N PRO A 126 8.49 -1.07 7.97
CA PRO A 126 7.52 -1.30 6.92
C PRO A 126 8.10 -1.51 5.51
N SER A 127 9.34 -1.10 5.30
CA SER A 127 10.05 -1.20 4.03
C SER A 127 10.78 -2.52 3.80
N ILE A 128 10.67 -3.47 4.70
CA ILE A 128 11.25 -4.81 4.51
C ILE A 128 10.66 -5.42 3.24
N MET A 129 11.54 -5.96 2.40
CA MET A 129 11.18 -6.69 1.20
C MET A 129 10.98 -8.15 1.54
N VAL A 130 9.75 -8.60 1.42
CA VAL A 130 9.39 -10.01 1.63
C VAL A 130 9.82 -10.83 0.42
N ARG A 131 10.26 -12.05 0.65
CA ARG A 131 10.70 -13.00 -0.38
C ARG A 131 9.68 -14.13 -0.49
N PRO A 132 9.64 -14.83 -1.63
CA PRO A 132 8.91 -16.08 -1.73
C PRO A 132 9.36 -17.06 -0.63
N GLY A 133 8.41 -17.71 0.02
CA GLY A 133 8.63 -18.60 1.15
C GLY A 133 8.67 -17.92 2.53
N ASP A 134 8.70 -16.57 2.60
CA ASP A 134 8.61 -15.90 3.89
C ASP A 134 7.22 -16.04 4.50
N VAL A 135 7.19 -16.32 5.80
CA VAL A 135 5.97 -16.46 6.61
C VAL A 135 5.84 -15.25 7.52
N ILE A 136 4.71 -14.55 7.41
CA ILE A 136 4.39 -13.37 8.21
C ILE A 136 3.30 -13.76 9.20
N THR A 137 3.52 -13.56 10.49
CA THR A 137 2.54 -13.88 11.54
C THR A 137 2.23 -12.65 12.38
N VAL A 138 1.03 -12.59 12.92
CA VAL A 138 0.69 -11.58 13.94
C VAL A 138 1.36 -11.97 15.25
N ARG A 139 1.95 -10.98 15.94
CA ARG A 139 2.55 -11.16 17.25
C ARG A 139 1.57 -11.84 18.20
N ASP A 140 2.07 -12.79 19.00
CA ASP A 140 1.30 -13.52 20.00
C ASP A 140 0.88 -12.58 21.15
N ASN A 141 -0.26 -11.93 20.96
CA ASN A 141 -0.92 -11.05 21.91
C ASN A 141 -2.41 -11.11 21.64
N GLU A 142 -3.19 -11.49 22.63
CA GLU A 142 -4.63 -11.69 22.51
C GLU A 142 -5.37 -10.44 21.99
N LYS A 143 -5.01 -9.25 22.47
CA LYS A 143 -5.57 -7.98 21.98
C LYS A 143 -5.31 -7.74 20.50
N LEU A 144 -4.11 -8.07 20.03
CA LEU A 144 -3.76 -7.93 18.61
C LEU A 144 -4.47 -8.98 17.76
N ARG A 145 -4.58 -10.21 18.22
CA ARG A 145 -5.33 -11.28 17.54
C ARG A 145 -6.80 -10.89 17.37
N THR A 146 -7.44 -10.42 18.43
CA THR A 146 -8.83 -9.93 18.38
C THR A 146 -8.99 -8.75 17.42
N LEU A 147 -8.06 -7.79 17.47
CA LEU A 147 -8.04 -6.63 16.57
C LEU A 147 -7.99 -7.06 15.10
N TYR A 148 -7.03 -7.91 14.74
CA TYR A 148 -6.81 -8.31 13.34
C TYR A 148 -7.91 -9.24 12.82
N LYS A 149 -8.47 -10.14 13.64
CA LYS A 149 -9.66 -10.92 13.29
C LYS A 149 -10.86 -10.00 12.98
N GLY A 150 -11.11 -9.00 13.80
CA GLY A 150 -12.16 -8.01 13.56
C GLY A 150 -11.94 -7.24 12.25
N VAL A 151 -10.70 -6.85 11.95
CA VAL A 151 -10.39 -6.15 10.69
C VAL A 151 -10.62 -7.06 9.48
N GLN A 152 -10.24 -8.33 9.52
CA GLN A 152 -10.48 -9.29 8.43
C GLN A 152 -11.97 -9.49 8.17
N THR A 153 -12.77 -9.70 9.22
CA THR A 153 -14.23 -9.85 9.10
C THR A 153 -14.86 -8.62 8.45
N GLU A 154 -14.48 -7.41 8.85
CA GLU A 154 -15.00 -6.16 8.30
C GLU A 154 -14.49 -5.86 6.87
N SER A 155 -13.32 -6.37 6.50
CA SER A 155 -12.72 -6.16 5.17
C SER A 155 -13.22 -7.15 4.12
N GLY A 156 -14.05 -8.12 4.49
CA GLY A 156 -14.51 -9.18 3.59
C GLY A 156 -13.43 -10.21 3.24
N GLY A 157 -12.44 -10.36 4.12
CA GLY A 157 -11.30 -11.27 3.92
C GLY A 157 -10.19 -10.72 3.02
N ALA A 158 -9.18 -11.52 2.79
CA ALA A 158 -8.11 -11.22 1.85
C ALA A 158 -8.66 -11.26 0.42
N ALA A 159 -8.29 -10.29 -0.42
CA ALA A 159 -8.47 -10.47 -1.85
C ALA A 159 -7.71 -11.75 -2.25
N ALA A 160 -8.38 -12.68 -2.93
CA ALA A 160 -7.73 -13.86 -3.46
C ALA A 160 -6.60 -13.42 -4.41
N LEU A 161 -5.38 -13.57 -3.97
CA LEU A 161 -4.18 -13.23 -4.73
C LEU A 161 -3.38 -14.52 -4.90
N ASP A 162 -3.12 -14.90 -6.13
CA ASP A 162 -2.44 -16.16 -6.48
C ASP A 162 -1.04 -16.32 -5.83
N TRP A 163 -0.45 -15.21 -5.39
CA TRP A 163 0.89 -15.16 -4.79
C TRP A 163 0.92 -14.99 -3.26
N LEU A 164 -0.25 -14.88 -2.62
CA LEU A 164 -0.39 -14.83 -1.16
C LEU A 164 -1.36 -15.90 -0.69
N ASP A 165 -0.88 -16.77 0.17
CA ASP A 165 -1.72 -17.66 0.95
C ASP A 165 -1.98 -17.04 2.33
N VAL A 166 -3.24 -16.94 2.72
CA VAL A 166 -3.66 -16.29 3.97
C VAL A 166 -4.47 -17.26 4.80
N ASP A 167 -3.88 -17.73 5.89
CA ASP A 167 -4.60 -18.47 6.91
C ASP A 167 -5.26 -17.48 7.88
N GLU A 168 -6.57 -17.29 7.73
CA GLU A 168 -7.36 -16.41 8.57
C GLU A 168 -7.46 -16.92 10.01
N SER A 169 -7.45 -18.22 10.21
CA SER A 169 -7.55 -18.86 11.53
C SER A 169 -6.29 -18.66 12.34
N GLY A 170 -5.14 -18.85 11.72
CA GLY A 170 -3.80 -18.69 12.31
C GLY A 170 -3.27 -17.25 12.27
N LEU A 171 -3.95 -16.32 11.60
CA LEU A 171 -3.45 -14.96 11.34
C LEU A 171 -2.05 -14.98 10.72
N MET A 172 -1.89 -15.82 9.71
CA MET A 172 -0.63 -16.06 9.03
C MET A 172 -0.75 -15.73 7.54
N ILE A 173 0.31 -15.18 6.99
CA ILE A 173 0.42 -14.88 5.55
C ILE A 173 1.67 -15.59 5.05
N THR A 174 1.53 -16.41 4.02
CA THR A 174 2.66 -17.04 3.32
C THR A 174 2.80 -16.41 1.93
N CYS A 175 4.00 -15.95 1.61
CA CYS A 175 4.32 -15.46 0.28
C CYS A 175 4.70 -16.65 -0.60
N LEU A 176 3.90 -16.97 -1.63
CA LEU A 176 4.11 -18.17 -2.46
C LEU A 176 5.16 -17.93 -3.54
N LEU A 177 4.86 -17.18 -4.57
CA LEU A 177 5.76 -16.94 -5.72
C LEU A 177 5.45 -15.62 -6.40
N TYR A 178 6.46 -15.06 -7.03
CA TYR A 178 6.35 -14.00 -8.04
C TYR A 178 6.73 -14.55 -9.40
#